data_6d728a50316e8e29f7ffbcc4d94791ff
#
_entry.id   6d728a50316e8e29f7ffbcc4d94791ff
#
_cell.length_a   1.000
_cell.length_b   1.000
_cell.length_c   1.000
_cell.angle_alpha   90.00
_cell.angle_beta   90.00
_cell.angle_gamma   90.00
#
_symmetry.space_group_name_H-M   'P 1'
#
loop_
_entity.id
_entity.type
_entity.pdbx_description
1 polymer ?
#
loop_
_entity_poly.entity_id
_entity_poly.type
_entity_poly.pdbx_seq_one_letter_code
_entity_poly.pdbx_strand_id
1 'polypeptide(L)'
;MVKTATKTAPDPVARPALGAEFAHRLRDPFEAPYMGVLRTNDPLLLERGQGAVALYRDLRRDGKVFAGLQKRQLALIGKDWQVQPRATGDARAAQDAEVVTTILKGFAFDKLCSELLQALLAGYVVAEIVWTVRDGLIVPERVVTRAQRRFVFVQADEATPPQLHLLTRENMLTGVPVPQRKFIVHRVNPEDDNPYGTGLGLQLFWPVFFKRKGIVAWNKLCDRFGSPTPHGKYPRNAGPKEKGTLAD
;
A
#
# COMPACT_ATOMS: atom_id res chain seq x y z
N MET A 1 6.24 47.20 41.91
CA MET A 1 6.16 47.54 40.49
C MET A 1 5.82 46.26 39.71
N VAL A 2 4.57 46.10 39.34
CA VAL A 2 4.09 44.95 38.54
C VAL A 2 4.30 45.28 37.07
N LYS A 3 5.18 44.56 36.38
CA LYS A 3 5.33 44.70 34.92
C LYS A 3 4.10 44.12 34.24
N THR A 4 3.27 44.95 33.67
CA THR A 4 2.16 44.60 32.79
C THR A 4 2.74 43.99 31.52
N ALA A 5 2.51 42.66 31.29
CA ALA A 5 2.84 42.00 30.04
C ALA A 5 1.93 42.59 28.95
N THR A 6 2.51 43.32 28.03
CA THR A 6 1.84 43.80 26.81
C THR A 6 1.46 42.57 25.96
N LYS A 7 0.17 42.30 25.87
CA LYS A 7 -0.39 41.29 24.97
C LYS A 7 -0.13 41.76 23.53
N THR A 8 0.90 41.22 22.88
CA THR A 8 1.16 41.48 21.47
C THR A 8 -0.05 40.95 20.69
N ALA A 9 -0.69 41.82 19.91
CA ALA A 9 -1.75 41.41 19.01
C ALA A 9 -1.17 40.35 18.03
N PRO A 10 -1.95 39.31 17.65
CA PRO A 10 -1.48 38.36 16.69
C PRO A 10 -1.13 39.09 15.40
N ASP A 11 0.07 38.83 14.86
CA ASP A 11 0.51 39.37 13.59
C ASP A 11 -0.57 39.13 12.52
N PRO A 12 -0.91 40.19 11.73
CA PRO A 12 -1.84 40.00 10.64
C PRO A 12 -1.25 38.92 9.70
N VAL A 13 -2.03 37.87 9.44
CA VAL A 13 -1.64 36.78 8.53
C VAL A 13 -1.13 37.41 7.24
N ALA A 14 0.19 37.35 7.03
CA ALA A 14 0.82 37.90 5.84
C ALA A 14 0.11 37.31 4.61
N ARG A 15 -0.28 38.18 3.66
CA ARG A 15 -0.93 37.74 2.44
C ARG A 15 0.01 36.75 1.75
N PRO A 16 -0.41 35.50 1.50
CA PRO A 16 0.47 34.54 0.86
C PRO A 16 0.84 35.03 -0.54
N ALA A 17 2.09 34.83 -0.94
CA ALA A 17 2.53 35.13 -2.30
C ALA A 17 1.68 34.30 -3.29
N LEU A 18 1.32 34.89 -4.43
CA LEU A 18 0.66 34.19 -5.51
C LEU A 18 1.53 32.95 -5.89
N GLY A 19 1.08 31.74 -5.64
CA GLY A 19 1.83 30.52 -5.88
C GLY A 19 2.37 29.83 -4.62
N ALA A 20 2.20 30.44 -3.43
CA ALA A 20 2.47 29.76 -2.17
C ALA A 20 1.21 29.04 -1.68
N GLU A 21 1.36 27.79 -1.25
CA GLU A 21 0.28 27.04 -0.61
C GLU A 21 -0.06 27.65 0.75
N PHE A 22 -1.34 27.95 0.97
CA PHE A 22 -1.81 28.48 2.25
C PHE A 22 -2.09 27.36 3.27
N ALA A 23 -2.74 26.28 2.82
CA ALA A 23 -3.10 25.12 3.64
C ALA A 23 -2.11 23.96 3.47
N HIS A 24 -0.81 24.28 3.58
CA HIS A 24 0.23 23.27 3.45
C HIS A 24 0.17 22.23 4.57
N ARG A 25 0.37 20.95 4.24
CA ARG A 25 0.30 19.81 5.16
C ARG A 25 1.15 19.97 6.44
N LEU A 26 2.35 20.53 6.34
CA LEU A 26 3.21 20.74 7.51
C LEU A 26 2.63 21.75 8.54
N ARG A 27 1.61 22.49 8.13
CA ARG A 27 0.87 23.42 9.02
C ARG A 27 -0.39 22.80 9.61
N ASP A 28 -0.70 21.54 9.25
CA ASP A 28 -1.85 20.86 9.82
C ASP A 28 -1.64 20.63 11.32
N PRO A 29 -2.49 21.19 12.19
CA PRO A 29 -2.36 21.04 13.64
C PRO A 29 -2.70 19.63 14.14
N PHE A 30 -3.38 18.82 13.31
CA PHE A 30 -3.81 17.46 13.66
C PHE A 30 -2.84 16.40 13.17
N GLU A 31 -2.07 16.69 12.13
CA GLU A 31 -1.15 15.74 11.49
C GLU A 31 0.30 16.21 11.43
N ALA A 32 0.74 17.01 12.40
CA ALA A 32 2.11 17.50 12.44
C ALA A 32 3.13 16.34 12.33
N PRO A 33 3.98 16.32 11.29
CA PRO A 33 4.92 15.23 11.09
C PRO A 33 6.00 15.28 12.18
N TYR A 34 6.27 14.12 12.80
CA TYR A 34 7.36 14.00 13.76
C TYR A 34 8.70 13.91 13.02
N MET A 35 9.61 14.85 13.27
CA MET A 35 10.91 14.96 12.59
C MET A 35 10.79 14.97 11.04
N GLY A 36 9.73 15.57 10.51
CA GLY A 36 9.47 15.62 9.08
C GLY A 36 8.99 14.30 8.45
N VAL A 37 8.85 13.22 9.22
CA VAL A 37 8.34 11.94 8.72
C VAL A 37 6.84 12.02 8.51
N LEU A 38 6.41 11.88 7.27
CA LEU A 38 5.00 11.90 6.91
C LEU A 38 4.31 10.58 7.30
N ARG A 39 3.06 10.68 7.74
CA ARG A 39 2.23 9.54 8.11
C ARG A 39 1.35 9.12 6.93
N THR A 40 1.00 7.86 6.88
CA THR A 40 0.00 7.36 5.95
C THR A 40 -1.41 7.73 6.44
N ASN A 41 -2.36 7.91 5.51
CA ASN A 41 -3.78 8.10 5.86
C ASN A 41 -4.48 6.76 6.17
N ASP A 42 -3.78 5.64 6.07
CA ASP A 42 -4.32 4.32 6.36
C ASP A 42 -4.32 4.04 7.88
N PRO A 43 -5.49 3.99 8.55
CA PRO A 43 -5.58 3.80 10.00
C PRO A 43 -5.02 2.44 10.45
N LEU A 44 -5.12 1.39 9.65
CA LEU A 44 -4.55 0.09 9.99
C LEU A 44 -3.02 0.13 10.00
N LEU A 45 -2.42 0.88 9.07
CA LEU A 45 -0.98 1.10 9.03
C LEU A 45 -0.52 2.00 10.18
N LEU A 46 -1.31 3.00 10.56
CA LEU A 46 -1.03 3.87 11.71
C LEU A 46 -1.05 3.10 13.03
N GLU A 47 -2.08 2.28 13.26
CA GLU A 47 -2.22 1.52 14.50
C GLU A 47 -1.17 0.43 14.66
N ARG A 48 -0.82 -0.25 13.57
CA ARG A 48 0.04 -1.45 13.58
C ARG A 48 1.45 -1.19 13.07
N GLY A 49 1.74 0.04 12.66
CA GLY A 49 3.04 0.43 12.13
C GLY A 49 3.41 -0.32 10.85
N GLN A 50 4.70 -0.32 10.54
CA GLN A 50 5.23 -0.95 9.32
C GLN A 50 4.98 -2.47 9.24
N GLY A 51 4.65 -3.12 10.34
CA GLY A 51 4.21 -4.52 10.39
C GLY A 51 2.88 -4.77 9.68
N ALA A 52 2.02 -3.76 9.53
CA ALA A 52 0.74 -3.88 8.85
C ALA A 52 0.84 -4.14 7.35
N VAL A 53 1.96 -3.80 6.71
CA VAL A 53 2.24 -4.22 5.32
C VAL A 53 2.24 -5.75 5.19
N ALA A 54 2.70 -6.47 6.22
CA ALA A 54 2.62 -7.93 6.27
C ALA A 54 1.17 -8.41 6.35
N LEU A 55 0.30 -7.66 7.02
CA LEU A 55 -1.13 -7.92 7.10
C LEU A 55 -1.78 -7.89 5.71
N TYR A 56 -1.46 -6.88 4.89
CA TYR A 56 -1.98 -6.78 3.53
C TYR A 56 -1.46 -7.90 2.62
N ARG A 57 -0.23 -8.36 2.82
CA ARG A 57 0.29 -9.56 2.15
C ARG A 57 -0.50 -10.81 2.53
N ASP A 58 -0.94 -10.92 3.79
CA ASP A 58 -1.78 -12.03 4.24
C ASP A 58 -3.18 -11.99 3.62
N LEU A 59 -3.74 -10.82 3.34
CA LEU A 59 -5.01 -10.70 2.61
C LEU A 59 -4.93 -11.31 1.20
N ARG A 60 -3.79 -11.22 0.52
CA ARG A 60 -3.58 -11.85 -0.81
C ARG A 60 -3.71 -13.37 -0.79
N ARG A 61 -3.60 -14.02 0.36
CA ARG A 61 -3.80 -15.47 0.50
C ARG A 61 -5.28 -15.86 0.45
N ASP A 62 -6.19 -14.91 0.59
CA ASP A 62 -7.60 -15.16 0.34
C ASP A 62 -7.85 -15.32 -1.16
N GLY A 63 -8.49 -16.44 -1.56
CA GLY A 63 -8.67 -16.78 -2.98
C GLY A 63 -9.49 -15.74 -3.77
N LYS A 64 -10.49 -15.08 -3.14
CA LYS A 64 -11.28 -14.03 -3.80
C LYS A 64 -10.47 -12.75 -3.98
N VAL A 65 -9.70 -12.36 -2.98
CA VAL A 65 -8.80 -11.19 -3.04
C VAL A 65 -7.74 -11.43 -4.12
N PHE A 66 -7.10 -12.61 -4.11
CA PHE A 66 -6.10 -12.97 -5.11
C PHE A 66 -6.67 -12.92 -6.52
N ALA A 67 -7.80 -13.58 -6.76
CA ALA A 67 -8.45 -13.60 -8.08
C ALA A 67 -8.85 -12.20 -8.57
N GLY A 68 -9.39 -11.36 -7.68
CA GLY A 68 -9.75 -9.98 -8.01
C GLY A 68 -8.56 -9.11 -8.39
N LEU A 69 -7.46 -9.20 -7.63
CA LEU A 69 -6.21 -8.49 -7.93
C LEU A 69 -5.57 -9.00 -9.23
N GLN A 70 -5.49 -10.32 -9.40
CA GLN A 70 -4.93 -10.94 -10.60
C GLN A 70 -5.71 -10.54 -11.85
N LYS A 71 -7.05 -10.54 -11.79
CA LYS A 71 -7.89 -10.12 -12.92
C LYS A 71 -7.57 -8.67 -13.34
N ARG A 72 -7.42 -7.76 -12.39
CA ARG A 72 -7.04 -6.36 -12.67
C ARG A 72 -5.64 -6.25 -13.27
N GLN A 73 -4.67 -7.00 -12.73
CA GLN A 73 -3.30 -7.02 -13.23
C GLN A 73 -3.26 -7.55 -14.67
N LEU A 74 -3.87 -8.68 -14.94
CA LEU A 74 -3.89 -9.29 -16.27
C LEU A 74 -4.66 -8.43 -17.30
N ALA A 75 -5.70 -7.73 -16.89
CA ALA A 75 -6.44 -6.82 -17.78
C ALA A 75 -5.59 -5.63 -18.27
N LEU A 76 -4.58 -5.22 -17.50
CA LEU A 76 -3.63 -4.18 -17.92
C LEU A 76 -2.46 -4.77 -18.71
N ILE A 77 -1.85 -5.84 -18.21
CA ILE A 77 -0.65 -6.46 -18.82
C ILE A 77 -0.99 -7.08 -20.17
N GLY A 78 -2.20 -7.62 -20.34
CA GLY A 78 -2.67 -8.18 -21.59
C GLY A 78 -3.01 -7.17 -22.70
N LYS A 79 -2.75 -5.88 -22.47
CA LYS A 79 -2.90 -4.84 -23.50
C LYS A 79 -1.57 -4.53 -24.12
N ASP A 80 -1.59 -4.41 -25.45
CA ASP A 80 -0.42 -3.93 -26.20
C ASP A 80 -0.11 -2.50 -25.81
N TRP A 81 1.15 -2.19 -25.65
CA TRP A 81 1.64 -0.85 -25.37
C TRP A 81 2.55 -0.35 -26.48
N GLN A 82 2.58 0.95 -26.68
CA GLN A 82 3.45 1.60 -27.64
C GLN A 82 3.98 2.91 -27.09
N VAL A 83 5.21 3.27 -27.47
CA VAL A 83 5.79 4.56 -27.19
C VAL A 83 5.49 5.48 -28.37
N GLN A 84 4.84 6.60 -28.13
CA GLN A 84 4.53 7.58 -29.16
C GLN A 84 5.50 8.76 -29.08
N PRO A 85 5.98 9.29 -30.21
CA PRO A 85 6.79 10.50 -30.24
C PRO A 85 5.99 11.69 -29.69
N ARG A 86 6.66 12.59 -28.98
CA ARG A 86 6.04 13.79 -28.39
C ARG A 86 5.42 14.72 -29.42
N ALA A 87 6.04 14.84 -30.61
CA ALA A 87 5.58 15.69 -31.69
C ALA A 87 5.48 14.89 -32.99
N THR A 88 4.33 14.97 -33.65
CA THR A 88 4.13 14.34 -34.95
C THR A 88 4.93 15.10 -36.01
N GLY A 89 5.75 14.36 -36.78
CA GLY A 89 6.59 14.96 -37.85
C GLY A 89 7.99 15.41 -37.43
N ASP A 90 8.31 15.31 -36.13
CA ASP A 90 9.68 15.54 -35.64
C ASP A 90 10.49 14.23 -35.71
N ALA A 91 11.47 14.19 -36.60
CA ALA A 91 12.35 13.04 -36.82
C ALA A 91 13.15 12.67 -35.55
N ARG A 92 13.55 13.66 -34.75
CA ARG A 92 14.28 13.43 -33.52
C ARG A 92 13.38 12.79 -32.46
N ALA A 93 12.15 13.30 -32.30
CA ALA A 93 11.18 12.73 -31.40
C ALA A 93 10.81 11.27 -31.76
N ALA A 94 10.79 10.96 -33.07
CA ALA A 94 10.58 9.58 -33.54
C ALA A 94 11.75 8.65 -33.18
N GLN A 95 13.00 9.11 -33.36
CA GLN A 95 14.20 8.37 -32.94
C GLN A 95 14.24 8.16 -31.44
N ASP A 96 13.92 9.17 -30.63
CA ASP A 96 13.87 9.07 -29.18
C ASP A 96 12.82 8.02 -28.73
N ALA A 97 11.66 7.98 -29.38
CA ALA A 97 10.60 7.00 -29.09
C ALA A 97 11.05 5.57 -29.43
N GLU A 98 11.82 5.37 -30.51
CA GLU A 98 12.38 4.07 -30.88
C GLU A 98 13.45 3.60 -29.88
N VAL A 99 14.33 4.49 -29.44
CA VAL A 99 15.34 4.21 -28.40
C VAL A 99 14.65 3.80 -27.12
N VAL A 100 13.65 4.55 -26.65
CA VAL A 100 12.88 4.22 -25.44
C VAL A 100 12.18 2.87 -25.58
N THR A 101 11.59 2.59 -26.75
CA THR A 101 10.94 1.29 -27.02
C THR A 101 11.94 0.15 -26.92
N THR A 102 13.13 0.32 -27.47
CA THR A 102 14.22 -0.68 -27.41
C THR A 102 14.67 -0.91 -25.98
N ILE A 103 14.84 0.16 -25.20
CA ILE A 103 15.18 0.07 -23.78
C ILE A 103 14.11 -0.70 -22.98
N LEU A 104 12.82 -0.38 -23.18
CA LEU A 104 11.72 -1.05 -22.47
C LEU A 104 11.59 -2.52 -22.85
N LYS A 105 11.86 -2.88 -24.11
CA LYS A 105 11.91 -4.27 -24.56
C LYS A 105 13.16 -5.02 -24.08
N GLY A 106 14.20 -4.30 -23.68
CA GLY A 106 15.46 -4.86 -23.20
C GLY A 106 15.41 -5.51 -21.82
N PHE A 107 14.32 -5.29 -21.06
CA PHE A 107 14.08 -5.95 -19.77
C PHE A 107 12.62 -6.40 -19.66
N ALA A 108 12.30 -7.18 -18.61
CA ALA A 108 10.96 -7.75 -18.42
C ALA A 108 9.95 -6.66 -17.96
N PHE A 109 9.54 -5.77 -18.88
CA PHE A 109 8.66 -4.63 -18.61
C PHE A 109 7.29 -5.05 -18.09
N ASP A 110 6.67 -6.08 -18.66
CA ASP A 110 5.37 -6.60 -18.20
C ASP A 110 5.44 -7.14 -16.76
N LYS A 111 6.57 -7.78 -16.41
CA LYS A 111 6.82 -8.21 -15.04
C LYS A 111 6.91 -7.01 -14.10
N LEU A 112 7.63 -5.96 -14.50
CA LEU A 112 7.70 -4.72 -13.73
C LEU A 112 6.30 -4.10 -13.54
N CYS A 113 5.50 -4.02 -14.59
CA CYS A 113 4.11 -3.53 -14.51
C CYS A 113 3.29 -4.36 -13.52
N SER A 114 3.40 -5.70 -13.58
CA SER A 114 2.74 -6.60 -12.63
C SER A 114 3.16 -6.34 -11.18
N GLU A 115 4.44 -6.11 -10.95
CA GLU A 115 4.97 -5.82 -9.63
C GLU A 115 4.55 -4.43 -9.11
N LEU A 116 4.54 -3.42 -9.97
CA LEU A 116 4.07 -2.06 -9.62
C LEU A 116 2.57 -2.06 -9.27
N LEU A 117 1.76 -2.88 -9.94
CA LEU A 117 0.34 -3.03 -9.64
C LEU A 117 0.05 -3.65 -8.26
N GLN A 118 1.06 -4.12 -7.53
CA GLN A 118 0.90 -4.50 -6.12
C GLN A 118 0.54 -3.30 -5.23
N ALA A 119 0.79 -2.08 -5.71
CA ALA A 119 0.32 -0.85 -5.08
C ALA A 119 -1.20 -0.81 -4.91
N LEU A 120 -1.97 -1.49 -5.77
CA LEU A 120 -3.43 -1.60 -5.64
C LEU A 120 -3.88 -2.08 -4.26
N LEU A 121 -3.11 -2.96 -3.64
CA LEU A 121 -3.45 -3.49 -2.32
C LEU A 121 -2.90 -2.63 -1.18
N ALA A 122 -1.67 -2.13 -1.33
CA ALA A 122 -0.92 -1.51 -0.24
C ALA A 122 -0.87 0.03 -0.31
N GLY A 123 -1.39 0.64 -1.38
CA GLY A 123 -1.37 2.09 -1.61
C GLY A 123 -0.17 2.55 -2.42
N TYR A 124 1.02 1.99 -2.21
CA TYR A 124 2.22 2.34 -2.97
C TYR A 124 3.17 1.15 -3.13
N VAL A 125 4.08 1.27 -4.08
CA VAL A 125 5.20 0.34 -4.29
C VAL A 125 6.44 1.14 -4.63
N VAL A 126 7.58 0.68 -4.17
CA VAL A 126 8.90 1.25 -4.47
C VAL A 126 9.69 0.24 -5.29
N ALA A 127 10.20 0.67 -6.43
CA ALA A 127 11.09 -0.12 -7.27
C ALA A 127 12.42 0.59 -7.46
N GLU A 128 13.52 -0.14 -7.34
CA GLU A 128 14.87 0.35 -7.53
C GLU A 128 15.36 0.02 -8.93
N ILE A 129 15.90 1.02 -9.63
CA ILE A 129 16.49 0.87 -10.95
C ILE A 129 17.99 0.57 -10.79
N VAL A 130 18.42 -0.55 -11.33
CA VAL A 130 19.83 -0.86 -11.47
C VAL A 130 20.26 -0.41 -12.87
N TRP A 131 21.12 0.60 -12.91
CA TRP A 131 21.61 1.20 -14.13
C TRP A 131 22.87 0.49 -14.65
N THR A 132 23.02 0.42 -15.95
CA THR A 132 24.24 -0.03 -16.65
C THR A 132 24.55 0.89 -17.82
N VAL A 133 25.78 0.79 -18.36
CA VAL A 133 26.15 1.48 -19.58
C VAL A 133 26.15 0.45 -20.72
N ARG A 134 25.39 0.74 -21.77
CA ARG A 134 25.34 -0.08 -22.99
C ARG A 134 25.40 0.85 -24.19
N ASP A 135 26.32 0.61 -25.08
CA ASP A 135 26.53 1.41 -26.31
C ASP A 135 26.65 2.93 -26.04
N GLY A 136 27.32 3.30 -24.93
CA GLY A 136 27.49 4.71 -24.53
C GLY A 136 26.27 5.35 -23.89
N LEU A 137 25.15 4.63 -23.76
CA LEU A 137 23.92 5.08 -23.10
C LEU A 137 23.79 4.49 -21.71
N ILE A 138 23.31 5.29 -20.76
CA ILE A 138 22.91 4.81 -19.43
C ILE A 138 21.50 4.24 -19.56
N VAL A 139 21.37 2.93 -19.42
CA VAL A 139 20.10 2.20 -19.56
C VAL A 139 19.79 1.38 -18.33
N PRO A 140 18.52 1.12 -18.01
CA PRO A 140 18.18 0.21 -16.91
C PRO A 140 18.55 -1.22 -17.31
N GLU A 141 19.41 -1.85 -16.52
CA GLU A 141 19.70 -3.27 -16.63
C GLU A 141 18.53 -4.11 -16.12
N ARG A 142 18.01 -3.71 -14.98
CA ARG A 142 16.84 -4.33 -14.32
C ARG A 142 16.19 -3.36 -13.36
N VAL A 143 14.90 -3.57 -13.11
CA VAL A 143 14.15 -2.84 -12.10
C VAL A 143 13.62 -3.86 -11.08
N VAL A 144 13.85 -3.61 -9.79
CA VAL A 144 13.54 -4.56 -8.72
C VAL A 144 12.65 -3.91 -7.67
N THR A 145 11.49 -4.45 -7.42
CA THR A 145 10.61 -3.97 -6.34
C THR A 145 11.22 -4.26 -4.97
N ARG A 146 11.11 -3.29 -4.08
CA ARG A 146 11.67 -3.34 -2.73
C ARG A 146 10.56 -3.38 -1.69
N ALA A 147 10.85 -3.97 -0.54
CA ALA A 147 9.89 -4.06 0.55
C ALA A 147 9.57 -2.65 1.08
N GLN A 148 8.29 -2.27 1.04
CA GLN A 148 7.76 -0.96 1.45
C GLN A 148 8.18 -0.56 2.87
N ARG A 149 8.24 -1.52 3.81
CA ARG A 149 8.66 -1.30 5.20
C ARG A 149 10.06 -0.73 5.37
N ARG A 150 10.85 -0.67 4.30
CA ARG A 150 12.21 -0.12 4.29
C ARG A 150 12.25 1.36 3.97
N PHE A 151 11.10 1.95 3.64
CA PHE A 151 11.04 3.32 3.14
C PHE A 151 10.07 4.14 3.96
N VAL A 152 10.39 5.42 4.09
CA VAL A 152 9.53 6.47 4.64
C VAL A 152 9.60 7.69 3.75
N PHE A 153 8.56 8.51 3.80
CA PHE A 153 8.58 9.83 3.16
C PHE A 153 8.87 10.88 4.20
N VAL A 154 9.83 11.73 3.90
CA VAL A 154 10.27 12.82 4.77
C VAL A 154 10.13 14.13 4.02
N GLN A 155 9.55 15.13 4.67
CA GLN A 155 9.46 16.49 4.19
C GLN A 155 10.06 17.42 5.25
N ALA A 156 11.18 18.04 4.92
CA ALA A 156 11.93 18.91 5.85
C ALA A 156 11.28 20.28 6.03
N ASP A 157 10.77 20.85 4.95
CA ASP A 157 10.16 22.17 4.90
C ASP A 157 9.06 22.26 3.83
N GLU A 158 8.34 23.38 3.80
CA GLU A 158 7.23 23.61 2.87
C GLU A 158 7.67 23.78 1.41
N ALA A 159 8.89 24.23 1.19
CA ALA A 159 9.42 24.46 -0.16
C ALA A 159 9.93 23.18 -0.83
N THR A 160 10.22 22.15 -0.03
CA THR A 160 10.77 20.89 -0.50
C THR A 160 9.66 19.84 -0.60
N PRO A 161 9.46 19.22 -1.76
CA PRO A 161 8.47 18.13 -1.89
C PRO A 161 8.87 16.93 -1.04
N PRO A 162 7.89 16.08 -0.64
CA PRO A 162 8.17 14.86 0.11
C PRO A 162 9.22 14.00 -0.60
N GLN A 163 10.28 13.65 0.11
CA GLN A 163 11.38 12.83 -0.39
C GLN A 163 11.28 11.41 0.15
N LEU A 164 11.61 10.43 -0.71
CA LEU A 164 11.72 9.04 -0.29
C LEU A 164 13.05 8.84 0.46
N HIS A 165 12.98 8.27 1.65
CA HIS A 165 14.14 7.88 2.45
C HIS A 165 14.17 6.36 2.66
N LEU A 166 15.37 5.80 2.71
CA LEU A 166 15.62 4.40 3.01
C LEU A 166 15.98 4.26 4.50
N LEU A 167 15.23 3.47 5.23
CA LEU A 167 15.52 3.14 6.63
C LEU A 167 16.78 2.26 6.71
N THR A 168 17.71 2.65 7.55
CA THR A 168 18.95 1.92 7.84
C THR A 168 18.95 1.45 9.30
N ARG A 169 19.91 0.58 9.66
CA ARG A 169 20.05 0.13 11.06
C ARG A 169 20.44 1.27 11.99
N GLU A 170 21.22 2.22 11.50
CA GLU A 170 21.67 3.40 12.25
C GLU A 170 20.59 4.48 12.34
N ASN A 171 19.69 4.55 11.35
CA ASN A 171 18.60 5.51 11.32
C ASN A 171 17.28 4.82 10.90
N MET A 172 16.58 4.31 11.90
CA MET A 172 15.31 3.59 11.72
C MET A 172 14.08 4.53 11.72
N LEU A 173 14.26 5.80 11.98
CA LEU A 173 13.15 6.76 12.08
C LEU A 173 13.00 7.57 10.81
N THR A 174 14.01 8.37 10.45
CA THR A 174 13.98 9.23 9.27
C THR A 174 14.71 8.62 8.07
N GLY A 175 15.54 7.61 8.29
CA GLY A 175 16.33 6.99 7.23
C GLY A 175 17.35 7.93 6.58
N VAL A 176 17.82 7.54 5.41
CA VAL A 176 18.71 8.36 4.58
C VAL A 176 18.03 8.66 3.23
N PRO A 177 18.20 9.87 2.68
CA PRO A 177 17.60 10.21 1.39
C PRO A 177 18.12 9.28 0.30
N VAL A 178 17.23 8.83 -0.59
CA VAL A 178 17.62 7.98 -1.71
C VAL A 178 18.16 8.82 -2.86
N PRO A 179 19.11 8.30 -3.66
CA PRO A 179 19.63 8.99 -4.82
C PRO A 179 18.52 9.28 -5.83
N GLN A 180 18.55 10.48 -6.43
CA GLN A 180 17.63 10.87 -7.49
C GLN A 180 17.69 9.90 -8.68
N ARG A 181 16.56 9.70 -9.37
CA ARG A 181 16.43 8.87 -10.57
C ARG A 181 16.83 7.41 -10.39
N LYS A 182 16.97 6.95 -9.14
CA LYS A 182 17.28 5.54 -8.83
C LYS A 182 16.05 4.75 -8.40
N PHE A 183 14.97 5.42 -8.01
CA PHE A 183 13.76 4.78 -7.52
C PHE A 183 12.52 5.25 -8.27
N ILE A 184 11.63 4.30 -8.53
CA ILE A 184 10.27 4.53 -9.02
C ILE A 184 9.34 4.34 -7.83
N VAL A 185 8.52 5.36 -7.54
CA VAL A 185 7.45 5.28 -6.55
C VAL A 185 6.12 5.28 -7.31
N HIS A 186 5.46 4.15 -7.33
CA HIS A 186 4.11 4.05 -7.88
C HIS A 186 3.08 4.12 -6.75
N ARG A 187 2.12 5.01 -6.87
CA ARG A 187 1.09 5.30 -5.87
C ARG A 187 -0.30 5.09 -6.46
N VAL A 188 -1.23 4.66 -5.64
CA VAL A 188 -2.64 4.45 -6.01
C VAL A 188 -3.51 5.25 -5.06
N ASN A 189 -4.49 5.97 -5.63
CA ASN A 189 -5.43 6.81 -4.89
C ASN A 189 -4.74 7.68 -3.81
N PRO A 190 -3.85 8.59 -4.19
CA PRO A 190 -3.31 9.56 -3.25
C PRO A 190 -4.46 10.46 -2.77
N GLU A 191 -4.61 10.57 -1.46
CA GLU A 191 -5.58 11.44 -0.79
C GLU A 191 -4.81 12.55 -0.08
N ASP A 192 -5.31 13.77 -0.13
CA ASP A 192 -4.76 14.94 0.59
C ASP A 192 -3.25 15.12 0.40
N ASP A 193 -2.76 14.95 -0.85
CA ASP A 193 -1.33 14.97 -1.19
C ASP A 193 -0.46 13.95 -0.44
N ASN A 194 -1.08 12.93 0.16
CA ASN A 194 -0.35 11.92 0.90
C ASN A 194 0.55 11.08 -0.02
N PRO A 195 1.88 11.06 0.22
CA PRO A 195 2.81 10.34 -0.63
C PRO A 195 2.66 8.81 -0.57
N TYR A 196 1.96 8.27 0.42
CA TYR A 196 1.79 6.82 0.55
C TYR A 196 0.67 6.24 -0.32
N GLY A 197 -0.34 7.04 -0.68
CA GLY A 197 -1.55 6.55 -1.35
C GLY A 197 -2.42 5.65 -0.46
N THR A 198 -3.60 5.32 -0.95
CA THR A 198 -4.58 4.49 -0.23
C THR A 198 -4.88 3.23 -1.04
N GLY A 199 -4.56 2.06 -0.48
CA GLY A 199 -4.76 0.76 -1.13
C GLY A 199 -6.09 0.12 -0.76
N LEU A 200 -6.48 -0.88 -1.55
CA LEU A 200 -7.68 -1.70 -1.28
C LEU A 200 -7.54 -2.57 -0.01
N GLY A 201 -6.35 -2.65 0.58
CA GLY A 201 -6.09 -3.43 1.79
C GLY A 201 -6.96 -3.02 2.95
N LEU A 202 -7.17 -1.71 3.12
CA LEU A 202 -8.04 -1.16 4.15
C LEU A 202 -9.49 -1.67 4.01
N GLN A 203 -10.06 -1.57 2.80
CA GLN A 203 -11.44 -1.99 2.53
C GLN A 203 -11.61 -3.51 2.60
N LEU A 204 -10.58 -4.27 2.25
CA LEU A 204 -10.64 -5.73 2.21
C LEU A 204 -10.37 -6.39 3.56
N PHE A 205 -9.74 -5.67 4.49
CA PHE A 205 -9.32 -6.25 5.77
C PHE A 205 -10.48 -6.84 6.57
N TRP A 206 -11.50 -6.03 6.87
CA TRP A 206 -12.62 -6.47 7.68
C TRP A 206 -13.47 -7.57 7.01
N PRO A 207 -13.85 -7.47 5.74
CA PRO A 207 -14.58 -8.54 5.06
C PRO A 207 -13.83 -9.89 5.08
N VAL A 208 -12.51 -9.88 4.83
CA VAL A 208 -11.70 -11.11 4.87
C VAL A 208 -11.57 -11.65 6.29
N PHE A 209 -11.40 -10.77 7.27
CA PHE A 209 -11.34 -11.15 8.68
C PHE A 209 -12.63 -11.85 9.11
N PHE A 210 -13.80 -11.25 8.86
CA PHE A 210 -15.09 -11.84 9.22
C PHE A 210 -15.37 -13.12 8.45
N LYS A 211 -15.03 -13.18 7.17
CA LYS A 211 -15.11 -14.41 6.38
C LYS A 211 -14.33 -15.55 7.01
N ARG A 212 -13.06 -15.32 7.38
CA ARG A 212 -12.22 -16.35 8.01
C ARG A 212 -12.78 -16.78 9.37
N LYS A 213 -13.24 -15.84 10.19
CA LYS A 213 -13.89 -16.14 11.49
C LYS A 213 -15.21 -16.88 11.30
N GLY A 214 -16.02 -16.51 10.32
CA GLY A 214 -17.27 -17.18 9.99
C GLY A 214 -17.07 -18.64 9.58
N ILE A 215 -16.04 -18.94 8.76
CA ILE A 215 -15.70 -20.31 8.37
C ILE A 215 -15.32 -21.15 9.61
N VAL A 216 -14.53 -20.58 10.53
CA VAL A 216 -14.17 -21.28 11.79
C VAL A 216 -15.39 -21.55 12.66
N ALA A 217 -16.29 -20.55 12.78
CA ALA A 217 -17.54 -20.71 13.53
C ALA A 217 -18.45 -21.77 12.89
N TRP A 218 -18.55 -21.77 11.55
CA TRP A 218 -19.30 -22.77 10.80
C TRP A 218 -18.76 -24.18 11.03
N ASN A 219 -17.44 -24.38 10.93
CA ASN A 219 -16.84 -25.70 11.18
C ASN A 219 -17.18 -26.19 12.60
N LYS A 220 -17.05 -25.32 13.62
CA LYS A 220 -17.43 -25.66 15.00
C LYS A 220 -18.92 -26.03 15.14
N LEU A 221 -19.79 -25.36 14.39
CA LEU A 221 -21.21 -25.67 14.35
C LEU A 221 -21.45 -27.06 13.73
N CYS A 222 -20.77 -27.35 12.60
CA CYS A 222 -20.84 -28.65 11.92
C CYS A 222 -20.31 -29.77 12.82
N ASP A 223 -19.19 -29.58 13.51
CA ASP A 223 -18.63 -30.56 14.44
C ASP A 223 -19.57 -30.86 15.56
N ARG A 224 -20.27 -29.84 16.09
CA ARG A 224 -21.16 -30.01 17.25
C ARG A 224 -22.55 -30.53 16.90
N PHE A 225 -23.10 -30.14 15.77
CA PHE A 225 -24.49 -30.40 15.38
C PHE A 225 -24.61 -31.13 14.03
N GLY A 226 -23.51 -31.39 13.34
CA GLY A 226 -23.50 -32.10 12.06
C GLY A 226 -23.81 -33.59 12.18
N SER A 227 -23.54 -34.18 13.34
CA SER A 227 -23.99 -35.53 13.65
C SER A 227 -25.39 -35.49 14.22
N PRO A 228 -26.35 -36.29 13.70
CA PRO A 228 -27.70 -36.37 14.28
C PRO A 228 -27.61 -36.83 15.71
N THR A 229 -28.22 -36.07 16.59
CA THR A 229 -28.33 -36.50 18.01
C THR A 229 -29.24 -37.70 18.06
N PRO A 230 -28.76 -38.89 18.49
CA PRO A 230 -29.63 -40.05 18.68
C PRO A 230 -30.71 -39.73 19.70
N HIS A 231 -31.99 -39.89 19.31
CA HIS A 231 -33.11 -39.62 20.16
C HIS A 231 -33.88 -40.92 20.39
N GLY A 232 -33.62 -41.56 21.51
CA GLY A 232 -34.36 -42.73 21.91
C GLY A 232 -35.64 -42.41 22.70
N LYS A 233 -36.75 -43.03 22.32
CA LYS A 233 -38.02 -42.96 23.06
C LYS A 233 -38.32 -44.30 23.66
N TYR A 234 -38.66 -44.34 24.96
CA TYR A 234 -39.12 -45.54 25.64
C TYR A 234 -40.52 -45.28 26.25
N PRO A 235 -41.35 -46.35 26.48
CA PRO A 235 -42.65 -46.24 27.11
C PRO A 235 -42.55 -45.63 28.52
N ARG A 236 -43.64 -45.01 28.98
CA ARG A 236 -43.69 -44.31 30.27
C ARG A 236 -43.33 -45.19 31.49
N ASN A 237 -43.53 -46.51 31.36
CA ASN A 237 -43.27 -47.50 32.43
C ASN A 237 -42.03 -48.38 32.11
N ALA A 238 -41.15 -47.98 31.21
CA ALA A 238 -39.96 -48.75 30.87
C ALA A 238 -39.05 -48.96 32.08
N GLY A 239 -38.66 -50.22 32.30
CA GLY A 239 -37.78 -50.64 33.37
C GLY A 239 -36.30 -50.22 33.10
N PRO A 240 -35.42 -50.34 34.12
CA PRO A 240 -34.01 -50.00 34.01
C PRO A 240 -33.28 -50.75 32.88
N LYS A 241 -33.68 -51.98 32.60
CA LYS A 241 -33.09 -52.83 31.55
C LYS A 241 -33.43 -52.33 30.14
N GLU A 242 -34.65 -51.86 29.93
CA GLU A 242 -35.10 -51.28 28.63
C GLU A 242 -34.48 -49.90 28.40
N LYS A 243 -34.23 -49.14 29.45
CA LYS A 243 -33.51 -47.84 29.36
C LYS A 243 -32.05 -48.02 29.07
N GLY A 244 -31.43 -49.09 29.55
CA GLY A 244 -30.02 -49.41 29.25
C GLY A 244 -29.79 -49.81 27.81
N THR A 245 -30.73 -50.55 27.21
CA THR A 245 -30.63 -50.98 25.76
C THR A 245 -30.72 -49.84 24.78
N LEU A 246 -31.20 -48.65 25.20
CA LEU A 246 -31.19 -47.42 24.35
C LEU A 246 -29.93 -46.57 24.51
N ALA A 247 -29.08 -46.86 25.48
CA ALA A 247 -27.85 -46.17 25.75
C ALA A 247 -26.62 -46.81 25.07
N ASP A 248 -26.73 -48.09 24.69
CA ASP A 248 -25.76 -48.85 23.89
C ASP A 248 -26.04 -48.63 22.37
#